data_a2f00869289e2817648f195fb0fd5a8b
#
_entry.id   a2f00869289e2817648f195fb0fd5a8b
#
_cell.length_a   1.000
_cell.length_b   1.000
_cell.length_c   1.000
_cell.angle_alpha   90.00
_cell.angle_beta   90.00
_cell.angle_gamma   90.00
#
_symmetry.space_group_name_H-M   'P 1'
#
loop_
_entity.id
_entity.type
_entity.pdbx_description
1 polymer ?
#
loop_
_entity_poly.entity_id
_entity_poly.type
_entity_poly.pdbx_seq_one_letter_code
_entity_poly.pdbx_strand_id
1 'polypeptide(L)'
;HVLKATNTLPADTEFNNTFTPAATQAQFKFTKKLEGKELTKDAFTFELLENGKVIQTKKNAADGTIQFDAISYDKEGSHTYTVREVAGTDTNIDYDDMNAVVTVNVTKDAASGILTAKVTMPEDTEFNNFAVAPVKTRFDFTKALAGRALKDGEFTFQLKDANGTVLQTKTNNASGVIAFDDLTFTNAQVGTHKYTVEEVRGSEAGMQYDPMKAEVTITVTKDGHVLKATNTLPADTEFNN
;
A
#
# COMPACT_ATOMS: atom_id res chain seq x y z
N HIS A 1 -83.76 26.59 -51.61
CA HIS A 1 -82.47 25.86 -51.60
C HIS A 1 -81.76 26.11 -50.24
N VAL A 2 -81.62 25.06 -49.46
CA VAL A 2 -80.84 25.11 -48.22
C VAL A 2 -79.42 24.69 -48.57
N LEU A 3 -78.40 25.58 -48.38
CA LEU A 3 -77.04 25.27 -48.51
C LEU A 3 -76.60 24.48 -47.28
N LYS A 4 -76.03 23.33 -47.47
CA LYS A 4 -75.48 22.46 -46.43
C LYS A 4 -73.96 22.40 -46.54
N ALA A 5 -73.26 22.90 -45.54
CA ALA A 5 -71.74 22.74 -45.46
C ALA A 5 -71.43 21.48 -44.65
N THR A 6 -70.53 20.69 -45.19
CA THR A 6 -69.99 19.52 -44.50
C THR A 6 -68.47 19.71 -44.30
N ASN A 7 -68.03 19.59 -43.06
CA ASN A 7 -66.61 19.59 -42.76
C ASN A 7 -66.11 18.17 -42.73
N THR A 8 -64.99 17.91 -43.41
CA THR A 8 -64.25 16.68 -43.25
C THR A 8 -62.99 17.02 -42.49
N LEU A 9 -62.90 16.58 -41.26
CA LEU A 9 -61.66 16.71 -40.46
C LEU A 9 -60.63 15.63 -40.86
N PRO A 10 -59.34 15.91 -40.75
CA PRO A 10 -58.29 14.88 -40.93
C PRO A 10 -58.48 13.77 -39.91
N ALA A 11 -57.94 12.58 -40.23
CA ALA A 11 -57.97 11.42 -39.34
C ALA A 11 -57.27 11.65 -37.97
N ASP A 12 -56.33 12.56 -37.99
CA ASP A 12 -55.62 13.02 -36.77
C ASP A 12 -55.97 14.51 -36.59
N THR A 13 -56.61 14.83 -35.47
CA THR A 13 -57.03 16.19 -35.06
C THR A 13 -56.27 16.64 -33.80
N GLU A 14 -55.30 15.85 -33.34
CA GLU A 14 -54.55 16.10 -32.13
C GLU A 14 -53.18 16.67 -32.47
N PHE A 15 -52.82 17.79 -31.85
CA PHE A 15 -51.51 18.37 -31.95
C PHE A 15 -50.67 17.89 -30.75
N ASN A 16 -49.72 16.98 -31.00
CA ASN A 16 -48.89 16.37 -29.98
C ASN A 16 -47.54 17.08 -29.87
N ASN A 17 -47.27 17.68 -28.71
CA ASN A 17 -45.96 18.24 -28.37
C ASN A 17 -45.24 17.33 -27.40
N THR A 18 -43.97 17.05 -27.66
CA THR A 18 -43.14 16.27 -26.78
C THR A 18 -42.15 17.21 -26.07
N PHE A 19 -42.18 17.21 -24.75
CA PHE A 19 -41.14 17.88 -23.94
C PHE A 19 -40.05 16.89 -23.57
N THR A 20 -38.81 17.21 -23.95
CA THR A 20 -37.61 16.46 -23.53
C THR A 20 -36.87 17.31 -22.51
N PRO A 21 -36.80 16.88 -21.24
CA PRO A 21 -36.07 17.64 -20.22
C PRO A 21 -34.56 17.67 -20.51
N ALA A 22 -33.90 18.75 -20.13
CA ALA A 22 -32.45 18.82 -20.17
C ALA A 22 -31.89 17.80 -19.16
N ALA A 23 -30.75 17.18 -19.53
CA ALA A 23 -30.04 16.27 -18.63
C ALA A 23 -29.54 17.02 -17.38
N THR A 24 -29.62 16.34 -16.25
CA THR A 24 -28.99 16.78 -14.99
C THR A 24 -27.61 16.10 -14.80
N GLN A 25 -26.79 16.61 -13.92
CA GLN A 25 -25.44 16.08 -13.69
C GLN A 25 -25.16 15.86 -12.21
N ALA A 26 -24.31 14.86 -11.92
CA ALA A 26 -23.70 14.66 -10.61
C ALA A 26 -22.19 14.49 -10.75
N GLN A 27 -21.45 14.97 -9.76
CA GLN A 27 -20.00 14.88 -9.71
C GLN A 27 -19.57 14.44 -8.33
N PHE A 28 -18.53 13.59 -8.24
CA PHE A 28 -18.03 13.02 -6.99
C PHE A 28 -16.62 13.52 -6.72
N LYS A 29 -16.37 13.84 -5.45
CA LYS A 29 -15.05 14.24 -4.95
C LYS A 29 -14.72 13.42 -3.74
N PHE A 30 -13.52 12.88 -3.72
CA PHE A 30 -12.89 12.15 -2.61
C PHE A 30 -11.56 12.79 -2.27
N THR A 31 -10.95 12.33 -1.19
CA THR A 31 -9.62 12.76 -0.77
C THR A 31 -8.69 11.56 -0.62
N LYS A 32 -7.40 11.80 -0.81
CA LYS A 32 -6.32 10.85 -0.56
C LYS A 32 -5.39 11.41 0.50
N LYS A 33 -5.05 10.57 1.48
CA LYS A 33 -4.01 10.84 2.46
C LYS A 33 -2.93 9.76 2.40
N LEU A 34 -1.68 10.16 2.53
CA LEU A 34 -0.55 9.26 2.70
C LEU A 34 0.17 9.62 4.00
N GLU A 35 0.15 8.71 4.96
CA GLU A 35 0.89 8.89 6.21
C GLU A 35 2.32 8.30 6.10
N GLY A 36 3.27 8.89 6.82
CA GLY A 36 4.67 8.46 6.85
C GLY A 36 5.53 8.90 5.65
N LYS A 37 4.92 9.47 4.61
CA LYS A 37 5.61 10.01 3.43
C LYS A 37 4.81 11.15 2.82
N GLU A 38 5.48 12.07 2.13
CA GLU A 38 4.82 13.14 1.39
C GLU A 38 3.98 12.58 0.23
N LEU A 39 2.72 13.04 0.14
CA LEU A 39 1.84 12.72 -0.97
C LEU A 39 2.22 13.57 -2.19
N THR A 40 2.44 12.93 -3.32
CA THR A 40 2.72 13.61 -4.57
C THR A 40 1.56 13.48 -5.56
N LYS A 41 1.47 14.41 -6.51
CA LYS A 41 0.50 14.32 -7.59
C LYS A 41 0.65 13.00 -8.36
N ASP A 42 -0.47 12.41 -8.76
CA ASP A 42 -0.56 11.20 -9.60
C ASP A 42 0.05 9.92 -8.96
N ALA A 43 0.27 9.92 -7.62
CA ALA A 43 0.88 8.81 -6.91
C ALA A 43 -0.04 7.58 -6.82
N PHE A 44 -1.35 7.79 -6.70
CA PHE A 44 -2.35 6.73 -6.52
C PHE A 44 -3.46 6.83 -7.56
N THR A 45 -4.02 5.67 -7.90
CA THR A 45 -5.06 5.53 -8.94
C THR A 45 -6.37 5.09 -8.31
N PHE A 46 -7.48 5.70 -8.75
CA PHE A 46 -8.83 5.45 -8.25
C PHE A 46 -9.76 5.12 -9.41
N GLU A 47 -10.64 4.18 -9.18
CA GLU A 47 -11.63 3.74 -10.14
C GLU A 47 -13.03 4.07 -9.62
N LEU A 48 -13.87 4.58 -10.52
CA LEU A 48 -15.31 4.70 -10.34
C LEU A 48 -15.98 3.59 -11.13
N LEU A 49 -16.76 2.78 -10.44
CA LEU A 49 -17.45 1.64 -11.02
C LEU A 49 -18.97 1.85 -10.96
N GLU A 50 -19.67 1.43 -12.00
CA GLU A 50 -21.13 1.25 -12.02
C GLU A 50 -21.42 -0.20 -12.41
N ASN A 51 -22.25 -0.89 -11.64
CA ASN A 51 -22.59 -2.32 -11.84
C ASN A 51 -21.33 -3.23 -11.98
N GLY A 52 -20.29 -2.93 -11.21
CA GLY A 52 -19.02 -3.68 -11.23
C GLY A 52 -18.09 -3.37 -12.41
N LYS A 53 -18.50 -2.48 -13.33
CA LYS A 53 -17.69 -2.06 -14.48
C LYS A 53 -17.04 -0.71 -14.21
N VAL A 54 -15.74 -0.59 -14.44
CA VAL A 54 -15.03 0.69 -14.37
C VAL A 54 -15.51 1.62 -15.48
N ILE A 55 -16.01 2.80 -15.09
CA ILE A 55 -16.50 3.84 -15.99
C ILE A 55 -15.58 5.07 -16.03
N GLN A 56 -14.80 5.30 -14.95
CA GLN A 56 -13.78 6.34 -14.91
C GLN A 56 -12.59 5.88 -14.10
N THR A 57 -11.40 6.38 -14.46
CA THR A 57 -10.16 6.21 -13.71
C THR A 57 -9.55 7.58 -13.48
N LYS A 58 -9.18 7.91 -12.23
CA LYS A 58 -8.58 9.18 -11.82
C LYS A 58 -7.37 8.95 -10.94
N LYS A 59 -6.53 9.95 -10.84
CA LYS A 59 -5.41 10.00 -9.92
C LYS A 59 -5.58 11.16 -8.96
N ASN A 60 -4.90 11.09 -7.81
CA ASN A 60 -4.92 12.16 -6.83
C ASN A 60 -4.16 13.41 -7.33
N ALA A 61 -4.65 14.58 -6.98
CA ALA A 61 -3.89 15.82 -7.06
C ALA A 61 -2.83 15.88 -5.94
N ALA A 62 -1.94 16.87 -5.98
CA ALA A 62 -0.90 17.06 -4.96
C ALA A 62 -1.48 17.36 -3.55
N ASP A 63 -2.65 17.99 -3.50
CA ASP A 63 -3.40 18.28 -2.26
C ASP A 63 -4.27 17.10 -1.77
N GLY A 64 -4.18 15.94 -2.43
CA GLY A 64 -4.97 14.75 -2.14
C GLY A 64 -6.35 14.72 -2.82
N THR A 65 -6.77 15.76 -3.51
CA THR A 65 -8.08 15.77 -4.20
C THR A 65 -8.16 14.67 -5.26
N ILE A 66 -9.26 13.90 -5.25
CA ILE A 66 -9.65 12.94 -6.28
C ILE A 66 -10.96 13.43 -6.87
N GLN A 67 -10.92 13.96 -8.09
CA GLN A 67 -12.07 14.55 -8.75
C GLN A 67 -12.47 13.71 -9.97
N PHE A 68 -13.66 13.10 -9.92
CA PHE A 68 -14.26 12.41 -11.06
C PHE A 68 -14.97 13.41 -11.99
N ASP A 69 -15.09 13.06 -13.26
CA ASP A 69 -15.85 13.87 -14.21
C ASP A 69 -17.35 13.77 -13.91
N ALA A 70 -18.09 14.81 -14.27
CA ALA A 70 -19.55 14.82 -14.11
C ALA A 70 -20.22 13.73 -14.95
N ILE A 71 -21.18 13.04 -14.37
CA ILE A 71 -22.04 12.05 -15.03
C ILE A 71 -23.37 12.71 -15.35
N SER A 72 -23.82 12.57 -16.59
CA SER A 72 -25.10 13.14 -17.07
C SER A 72 -26.23 12.11 -17.01
N TYR A 73 -27.39 12.55 -16.61
CA TYR A 73 -28.61 11.74 -16.50
C TYR A 73 -29.72 12.40 -17.29
N ASP A 74 -30.30 11.67 -18.24
CA ASP A 74 -31.40 12.10 -19.12
C ASP A 74 -32.76 11.54 -18.71
N LYS A 75 -32.79 10.66 -17.70
CA LYS A 75 -33.98 9.98 -17.17
C LYS A 75 -33.96 9.92 -15.64
N GLU A 76 -35.13 9.81 -15.05
CA GLU A 76 -35.27 9.48 -13.64
C GLU A 76 -34.78 8.05 -13.35
N GLY A 77 -34.28 7.84 -12.15
CA GLY A 77 -33.78 6.53 -11.71
C GLY A 77 -32.81 6.64 -10.53
N SER A 78 -32.46 5.49 -9.98
CA SER A 78 -31.45 5.37 -8.94
C SER A 78 -30.20 4.69 -9.50
N HIS A 79 -29.06 5.31 -9.29
CA HIS A 79 -27.75 4.83 -9.73
C HIS A 79 -26.87 4.62 -8.54
N THR A 80 -26.13 3.51 -8.52
CA THR A 80 -25.18 3.19 -7.45
C THR A 80 -23.79 3.02 -8.06
N TYR A 81 -22.85 3.73 -7.46
CA TYR A 81 -21.45 3.73 -7.86
C TYR A 81 -20.58 3.24 -6.72
N THR A 82 -19.47 2.61 -7.06
CA THR A 82 -18.41 2.26 -6.10
C THR A 82 -17.14 2.98 -6.50
N VAL A 83 -16.51 3.64 -5.53
CA VAL A 83 -15.16 4.21 -5.70
C VAL A 83 -14.20 3.36 -4.88
N ARG A 84 -13.09 2.98 -5.50
CA ARG A 84 -12.01 2.22 -4.85
C ARG A 84 -10.65 2.71 -5.29
N GLU A 85 -9.65 2.48 -4.45
CA GLU A 85 -8.26 2.62 -4.83
C GLU A 85 -7.76 1.36 -5.57
N VAL A 86 -6.88 1.55 -6.53
CA VAL A 86 -6.15 0.45 -7.18
C VAL A 86 -4.83 0.26 -6.43
N ALA A 87 -4.69 -0.85 -5.71
CA ALA A 87 -3.44 -1.16 -5.01
C ALA A 87 -2.26 -1.17 -5.98
N GLY A 88 -1.20 -0.48 -5.63
CA GLY A 88 0.04 -0.44 -6.38
C GLY A 88 0.94 -1.63 -6.08
N THR A 89 2.19 -1.57 -6.55
CA THR A 89 3.20 -2.62 -6.39
C THR A 89 4.24 -2.31 -5.31
N ASP A 90 4.20 -1.13 -4.67
CA ASP A 90 5.12 -0.78 -3.58
C ASP A 90 4.70 -1.52 -2.31
N THR A 91 5.45 -2.56 -1.96
CA THR A 91 5.20 -3.40 -0.78
C THR A 91 5.45 -2.67 0.55
N ASN A 92 6.05 -1.48 0.53
CA ASN A 92 6.24 -0.64 1.71
C ASN A 92 5.07 0.36 1.91
N ILE A 93 4.00 0.22 1.14
CA ILE A 93 2.77 0.97 1.33
C ILE A 93 1.66 0.00 1.71
N ASP A 94 0.97 0.30 2.80
CA ASP A 94 -0.30 -0.30 3.14
C ASP A 94 -1.39 0.51 2.43
N TYR A 95 -1.98 -0.09 1.42
CA TYR A 95 -3.04 0.53 0.61
C TYR A 95 -4.39 0.43 1.30
N ASP A 96 -5.21 1.44 1.13
CA ASP A 96 -6.60 1.44 1.58
C ASP A 96 -7.44 0.44 0.76
N ASP A 97 -8.22 -0.39 1.42
CA ASP A 97 -9.11 -1.37 0.79
C ASP A 97 -10.59 -0.93 0.77
N MET A 98 -10.85 0.34 1.12
CA MET A 98 -12.18 0.92 1.13
C MET A 98 -12.88 0.81 -0.22
N ASN A 99 -14.14 0.42 -0.18
CA ASN A 99 -15.06 0.46 -1.31
C ASN A 99 -16.19 1.45 -0.97
N ALA A 100 -15.99 2.69 -1.38
CA ALA A 100 -16.90 3.80 -1.06
C ALA A 100 -18.12 3.78 -1.99
N VAL A 101 -19.32 3.65 -1.43
CA VAL A 101 -20.57 3.57 -2.20
C VAL A 101 -21.22 4.93 -2.28
N VAL A 102 -21.46 5.42 -3.51
CA VAL A 102 -22.18 6.65 -3.81
C VAL A 102 -23.51 6.31 -4.48
N THR A 103 -24.60 6.91 -4.02
CA THR A 103 -25.91 6.76 -4.65
C THR A 103 -26.36 8.09 -5.25
N VAL A 104 -26.84 8.05 -6.50
CA VAL A 104 -27.47 9.20 -7.17
C VAL A 104 -28.93 8.86 -7.46
N ASN A 105 -29.82 9.62 -6.86
CA ASN A 105 -31.25 9.50 -7.15
C ASN A 105 -31.67 10.66 -8.04
N VAL A 106 -32.07 10.34 -9.28
CA VAL A 106 -32.56 11.31 -10.26
C VAL A 106 -34.09 11.29 -10.22
N THR A 107 -34.67 12.44 -9.91
CA THR A 107 -36.12 12.63 -9.86
C THR A 107 -36.55 13.62 -10.94
N LYS A 108 -37.77 13.44 -11.44
CA LYS A 108 -38.40 14.35 -12.40
C LYS A 108 -39.54 15.08 -11.70
N ASP A 109 -39.49 16.41 -11.73
CA ASP A 109 -40.63 17.22 -11.26
C ASP A 109 -41.84 17.03 -12.16
N ALA A 110 -42.98 16.69 -11.58
CA ALA A 110 -44.18 16.34 -12.32
C ALA A 110 -44.80 17.53 -13.07
N ALA A 111 -44.63 18.77 -12.61
CA ALA A 111 -45.19 19.95 -13.19
C ALA A 111 -44.30 20.57 -14.27
N SER A 112 -43.02 20.69 -14.01
CA SER A 112 -42.04 21.32 -14.91
C SER A 112 -41.32 20.32 -15.82
N GLY A 113 -41.32 19.04 -15.46
CA GLY A 113 -40.56 18.01 -16.16
C GLY A 113 -39.05 18.08 -15.95
N ILE A 114 -38.55 18.95 -15.06
CA ILE A 114 -37.13 19.17 -14.80
C ILE A 114 -36.55 17.97 -14.03
N LEU A 115 -35.34 17.49 -14.47
CA LEU A 115 -34.59 16.47 -13.78
C LEU A 115 -33.71 17.08 -12.70
N THR A 116 -33.66 16.45 -11.53
CA THR A 116 -32.80 16.82 -10.42
C THR A 116 -32.06 15.59 -9.92
N ALA A 117 -30.71 15.65 -9.85
CA ALA A 117 -29.89 14.61 -9.31
C ALA A 117 -29.52 14.92 -7.84
N LYS A 118 -29.89 14.03 -6.92
CA LYS A 118 -29.50 14.08 -5.50
C LYS A 118 -28.43 13.06 -5.25
N VAL A 119 -27.23 13.52 -4.87
CA VAL A 119 -26.09 12.66 -4.51
C VAL A 119 -26.14 12.35 -3.02
N THR A 120 -25.94 11.10 -2.66
CA THR A 120 -25.68 10.65 -1.29
C THR A 120 -24.28 10.04 -1.27
N MET A 121 -23.36 10.75 -0.62
CA MET A 121 -21.97 10.29 -0.41
C MET A 121 -21.91 9.31 0.77
N PRO A 122 -20.92 8.42 0.81
CA PRO A 122 -20.64 7.62 2.00
C PRO A 122 -20.19 8.51 3.16
N GLU A 123 -20.19 7.98 4.37
CA GLU A 123 -19.71 8.68 5.58
C GLU A 123 -18.20 8.93 5.51
N ASP A 124 -17.45 7.92 5.04
CA ASP A 124 -16.02 8.03 4.77
C ASP A 124 -15.77 8.33 3.28
N THR A 125 -15.04 9.40 3.02
CA THR A 125 -14.65 9.88 1.69
C THR A 125 -13.15 10.07 1.54
N GLU A 126 -12.36 9.59 2.52
CA GLU A 126 -10.92 9.71 2.52
C GLU A 126 -10.25 8.35 2.41
N PHE A 127 -9.44 8.16 1.38
CA PHE A 127 -8.58 6.98 1.21
C PHE A 127 -7.26 7.19 1.94
N ASN A 128 -6.95 6.32 2.91
CA ASN A 128 -5.80 6.45 3.79
C ASN A 128 -4.75 5.36 3.53
N ASN A 129 -3.60 5.74 2.97
CA ASN A 129 -2.46 4.83 2.85
C ASN A 129 -1.38 5.18 3.88
N PHE A 130 -0.61 4.17 4.24
CA PHE A 130 0.50 4.30 5.19
C PHE A 130 1.80 3.85 4.55
N ALA A 131 2.80 4.72 4.53
CA ALA A 131 4.15 4.35 4.15
C ALA A 131 4.84 3.70 5.36
N VAL A 132 5.15 2.42 5.25
CA VAL A 132 5.77 1.63 6.31
C VAL A 132 7.29 1.81 6.24
N ALA A 133 7.86 2.44 7.26
CA ALA A 133 9.30 2.63 7.33
C ALA A 133 10.03 1.30 7.58
N PRO A 134 11.18 1.04 6.95
CA PRO A 134 11.97 -0.14 7.24
C PRO A 134 12.53 -0.08 8.67
N VAL A 135 12.71 -1.25 9.28
CA VAL A 135 13.33 -1.40 10.61
C VAL A 135 14.76 -1.92 10.46
N LYS A 136 15.63 -1.48 11.36
CA LYS A 136 17.03 -1.91 11.45
C LYS A 136 17.28 -2.62 12.76
N THR A 137 18.14 -3.61 12.72
CA THR A 137 18.68 -4.27 13.92
C THR A 137 20.11 -4.75 13.66
N ARG A 138 20.89 -4.88 14.72
CA ARG A 138 22.23 -5.42 14.70
C ARG A 138 22.47 -6.26 15.93
N PHE A 139 23.55 -7.02 15.90
CA PHE A 139 24.05 -7.81 17.02
C PHE A 139 25.56 -7.91 16.92
N ASP A 140 26.19 -8.17 18.06
CA ASP A 140 27.64 -8.30 18.18
C ASP A 140 27.94 -9.69 18.78
N PHE A 141 29.11 -10.21 18.44
CA PHE A 141 29.74 -11.40 19.03
C PHE A 141 31.04 -11.01 19.67
N THR A 142 31.66 -11.94 20.42
CA THR A 142 32.95 -11.73 21.01
C THR A 142 33.93 -12.79 20.57
N LYS A 143 35.24 -12.46 20.65
CA LYS A 143 36.38 -13.34 20.41
C LYS A 143 37.26 -13.36 21.62
N ALA A 144 37.56 -14.54 22.13
CA ALA A 144 38.61 -14.76 23.11
C ALA A 144 39.78 -15.57 22.52
N LEU A 145 40.96 -15.30 22.94
CA LEU A 145 42.17 -16.03 22.53
C LEU A 145 42.96 -16.46 23.77
N ALA A 146 43.18 -17.77 23.93
CA ALA A 146 43.97 -18.30 25.01
C ALA A 146 45.50 -18.26 24.67
N GLY A 147 46.31 -18.12 25.70
CA GLY A 147 47.75 -18.23 25.60
C GLY A 147 48.51 -16.96 25.21
N ARG A 148 47.87 -15.98 24.57
CA ARG A 148 48.48 -14.68 24.26
C ARG A 148 47.41 -13.59 24.08
N ALA A 149 47.84 -12.35 24.04
CA ALA A 149 46.96 -11.23 23.79
C ALA A 149 46.37 -11.27 22.39
N LEU A 150 45.07 -11.01 22.29
CA LEU A 150 44.34 -10.83 21.04
C LEU A 150 44.75 -9.50 20.38
N LYS A 151 44.89 -9.50 19.06
CA LYS A 151 45.19 -8.30 18.27
C LYS A 151 43.95 -7.83 17.49
N ASP A 152 43.96 -6.56 17.15
CA ASP A 152 42.94 -5.97 16.28
C ASP A 152 43.02 -6.58 14.88
N GLY A 153 41.85 -6.98 14.33
CA GLY A 153 41.72 -7.53 12.98
C GLY A 153 42.31 -8.93 12.78
N GLU A 154 42.59 -9.68 13.87
CA GLU A 154 43.36 -10.94 13.79
C GLU A 154 42.53 -12.12 13.25
N PHE A 155 41.26 -12.21 13.63
CA PHE A 155 40.34 -13.27 13.20
C PHE A 155 39.20 -12.71 12.36
N THR A 156 38.79 -13.49 11.38
CA THR A 156 37.74 -13.11 10.44
C THR A 156 36.45 -13.92 10.70
N PHE A 157 35.29 -13.26 10.65
CA PHE A 157 33.98 -13.82 10.89
C PHE A 157 33.04 -13.53 9.74
N GLN A 158 32.22 -14.48 9.41
CA GLN A 158 31.21 -14.33 8.36
C GLN A 158 29.79 -14.46 8.93
N LEU A 159 28.93 -13.51 8.57
CA LEU A 159 27.48 -13.61 8.73
C LEU A 159 26.91 -14.15 7.44
N LYS A 160 26.17 -15.26 7.53
CA LYS A 160 25.55 -15.96 6.39
C LYS A 160 24.05 -16.00 6.56
N ASP A 161 23.32 -15.94 5.44
CA ASP A 161 21.89 -16.20 5.41
C ASP A 161 21.57 -17.70 5.54
N ALA A 162 20.28 -18.03 5.54
CA ALA A 162 19.81 -19.42 5.64
C ALA A 162 20.23 -20.30 4.45
N ASN A 163 20.64 -19.73 3.32
CA ASN A 163 21.14 -20.43 2.15
C ASN A 163 22.67 -20.59 2.17
N GLY A 164 23.34 -20.06 3.21
CA GLY A 164 24.80 -20.06 3.33
C GLY A 164 25.50 -18.94 2.55
N THR A 165 24.75 -17.98 2.00
CA THR A 165 25.33 -16.81 1.32
C THR A 165 25.96 -15.86 2.33
N VAL A 166 27.21 -15.48 2.11
CA VAL A 166 27.90 -14.51 2.97
C VAL A 166 27.31 -13.12 2.75
N LEU A 167 26.74 -12.54 3.80
CA LEU A 167 26.17 -11.20 3.80
C LEU A 167 27.18 -10.15 4.27
N GLN A 168 27.96 -10.50 5.31
CA GLN A 168 28.98 -9.62 5.88
C GLN A 168 30.21 -10.41 6.27
N THR A 169 31.37 -9.77 6.18
CA THR A 169 32.65 -10.27 6.70
C THR A 169 33.21 -9.20 7.63
N LYS A 170 33.49 -9.58 8.88
CA LYS A 170 34.02 -8.70 9.95
C LYS A 170 35.23 -9.33 10.61
N THR A 171 36.00 -8.50 11.28
CA THR A 171 37.12 -8.94 12.13
C THR A 171 36.86 -8.49 13.56
N ASN A 172 37.52 -9.16 14.51
CA ASN A 172 37.52 -8.72 15.90
C ASN A 172 38.33 -7.43 16.08
N ASN A 173 37.93 -6.60 17.06
CA ASN A 173 38.85 -5.57 17.56
C ASN A 173 39.78 -6.13 18.65
N ALA A 174 40.74 -5.32 19.15
CA ALA A 174 41.66 -5.73 20.18
C ALA A 174 41.00 -6.13 21.52
N SER A 175 39.81 -5.68 21.81
CA SER A 175 39.01 -6.09 22.98
C SER A 175 38.13 -7.31 22.74
N GLY A 176 38.21 -7.92 21.57
CA GLY A 176 37.47 -9.12 21.19
C GLY A 176 36.07 -8.86 20.58
N VAL A 177 35.62 -7.62 20.42
CA VAL A 177 34.30 -7.34 19.85
C VAL A 177 34.31 -7.59 18.36
N ILE A 178 33.29 -8.33 17.88
CA ILE A 178 32.97 -8.59 16.48
C ILE A 178 31.67 -7.87 16.18
N ALA A 179 31.75 -6.66 15.61
CA ALA A 179 30.57 -5.81 15.36
C ALA A 179 30.09 -5.98 13.92
N PHE A 180 28.85 -6.50 13.75
CA PHE A 180 28.18 -6.57 12.47
C PHE A 180 27.43 -5.25 12.18
N ASP A 181 27.30 -4.93 10.89
CA ASP A 181 26.51 -3.77 10.46
C ASP A 181 25.00 -4.05 10.60
N ASP A 182 24.21 -2.98 10.58
CA ASP A 182 22.76 -3.07 10.61
C ASP A 182 22.23 -3.95 9.48
N LEU A 183 21.33 -4.87 9.84
CA LEU A 183 20.43 -5.55 8.90
C LEU A 183 19.15 -4.75 8.81
N THR A 184 18.68 -4.49 7.59
CA THR A 184 17.49 -3.68 7.31
C THR A 184 16.38 -4.58 6.79
N PHE A 185 15.18 -4.44 7.35
CA PHE A 185 13.99 -5.21 6.96
C PHE A 185 12.86 -4.27 6.54
N THR A 186 12.23 -4.62 5.45
CA THR A 186 11.08 -3.91 4.87
C THR A 186 9.77 -4.59 5.22
N ASN A 187 8.64 -3.96 4.88
CA ASN A 187 7.30 -4.51 5.10
C ASN A 187 7.09 -5.88 4.44
N ALA A 188 7.73 -6.14 3.30
CA ALA A 188 7.70 -7.44 2.62
C ALA A 188 8.47 -8.54 3.37
N GLN A 189 9.26 -8.19 4.39
CA GLN A 189 10.11 -9.11 5.14
C GLN A 189 9.59 -9.35 6.57
N VAL A 190 8.31 -9.12 6.82
CA VAL A 190 7.66 -9.54 8.07
C VAL A 190 7.73 -11.06 8.17
N GLY A 191 8.24 -11.56 9.32
CA GLY A 191 8.46 -12.97 9.54
C GLY A 191 9.75 -13.28 10.27
N THR A 192 10.18 -14.54 10.23
CA THR A 192 11.38 -15.03 10.91
C THR A 192 12.50 -15.26 9.92
N HIS A 193 13.66 -14.69 10.20
CA HIS A 193 14.88 -14.80 9.41
C HIS A 193 15.98 -15.46 10.22
N LYS A 194 16.63 -16.46 9.65
CA LYS A 194 17.72 -17.19 10.28
C LYS A 194 19.07 -16.84 9.64
N TYR A 195 20.06 -16.67 10.48
CA TYR A 195 21.43 -16.38 10.09
C TYR A 195 22.38 -17.27 10.86
N THR A 196 23.59 -17.43 10.31
CA THR A 196 24.68 -18.13 10.96
C THR A 196 25.91 -17.23 11.02
N VAL A 197 26.52 -17.12 12.18
CA VAL A 197 27.84 -16.51 12.36
C VAL A 197 28.85 -17.63 12.56
N GLU A 198 29.93 -17.59 11.81
CA GLU A 198 31.07 -18.55 11.94
C GLU A 198 32.40 -17.86 11.78
N GLU A 199 33.41 -18.41 12.45
CA GLU A 199 34.80 -18.01 12.27
C GLU A 199 35.37 -18.59 10.96
N VAL A 200 36.11 -17.78 10.20
CA VAL A 200 36.83 -18.25 9.01
C VAL A 200 38.13 -18.88 9.46
N ARG A 201 38.27 -20.18 9.25
CA ARG A 201 39.51 -20.89 9.62
C ARG A 201 40.69 -20.31 8.89
N GLY A 202 41.68 -19.87 9.66
CA GLY A 202 42.96 -19.42 9.15
C GLY A 202 43.99 -20.56 8.98
N SER A 203 45.27 -20.20 8.81
CA SER A 203 46.37 -21.13 8.56
C SER A 203 47.52 -21.03 9.57
N GLU A 204 47.34 -20.32 10.69
CA GLU A 204 48.38 -20.18 11.71
C GLU A 204 48.69 -21.53 12.35
N ALA A 205 49.98 -21.92 12.34
CA ALA A 205 50.41 -23.18 12.91
C ALA A 205 50.21 -23.19 14.43
N GLY A 206 49.60 -24.26 14.94
CA GLY A 206 49.31 -24.42 16.38
C GLY A 206 48.03 -23.72 16.85
N MET A 207 47.33 -22.96 15.97
CA MET A 207 46.08 -22.34 16.29
C MET A 207 44.93 -23.36 16.17
N GLN A 208 44.10 -23.44 17.21
CA GLN A 208 42.83 -24.18 17.17
C GLN A 208 41.69 -23.18 16.97
N TYR A 209 41.16 -23.18 15.76
CA TYR A 209 40.05 -22.30 15.39
C TYR A 209 38.73 -22.84 15.91
N ASP A 210 37.88 -21.99 16.41
CA ASP A 210 36.56 -22.35 16.93
C ASP A 210 35.64 -22.89 15.79
N PRO A 211 35.12 -24.13 15.88
CA PRO A 211 34.19 -24.67 14.89
C PRO A 211 32.76 -24.22 15.09
N MET A 212 32.47 -23.31 16.04
CA MET A 212 31.14 -22.87 16.36
C MET A 212 30.42 -22.28 15.14
N LYS A 213 29.15 -22.66 14.99
CA LYS A 213 28.21 -22.04 14.07
C LYS A 213 27.06 -21.48 14.89
N ALA A 214 27.15 -20.19 15.16
CA ALA A 214 26.22 -19.48 16.01
C ALA A 214 24.96 -19.11 15.23
N GLU A 215 23.81 -19.73 15.54
CA GLU A 215 22.55 -19.41 14.91
C GLU A 215 21.92 -18.14 15.53
N VAL A 216 21.62 -17.15 14.71
CA VAL A 216 20.90 -15.93 15.06
C VAL A 216 19.54 -15.96 14.41
N THR A 217 18.49 -15.73 15.18
CA THR A 217 17.12 -15.58 14.66
C THR A 217 16.68 -14.13 14.82
N ILE A 218 16.25 -13.51 13.73
CA ILE A 218 15.64 -12.18 13.74
C ILE A 218 14.18 -12.35 13.41
N THR A 219 13.30 -11.90 14.32
CA THR A 219 11.86 -11.89 14.11
C THR A 219 11.40 -10.46 13.83
N VAL A 220 10.87 -10.25 12.62
CA VAL A 220 10.27 -8.98 12.20
C VAL A 220 8.76 -9.09 12.36
N THR A 221 8.20 -8.24 13.18
CA THR A 221 6.76 -8.13 13.41
C THR A 221 6.25 -6.78 12.94
N LYS A 222 4.96 -6.71 12.68
CA LYS A 222 4.26 -5.49 12.33
C LYS A 222 3.13 -5.26 13.31
N ASP A 223 3.05 -4.06 13.86
CA ASP A 223 1.96 -3.61 14.72
C ASP A 223 1.36 -2.34 14.11
N GLY A 224 0.11 -2.44 13.63
CA GLY A 224 -0.46 -1.42 12.76
C GLY A 224 0.43 -1.23 11.51
N HIS A 225 1.03 -0.06 11.38
CA HIS A 225 1.90 0.31 10.24
C HIS A 225 3.38 0.46 10.64
N VAL A 226 3.77 -0.08 11.82
CA VAL A 226 5.13 0.02 12.37
C VAL A 226 5.78 -1.35 12.40
N LEU A 227 7.00 -1.45 11.85
CA LEU A 227 7.81 -2.65 11.93
C LEU A 227 8.67 -2.64 13.21
N LYS A 228 8.84 -3.84 13.79
CA LYS A 228 9.73 -4.10 14.93
C LYS A 228 10.57 -5.32 14.63
N ALA A 229 11.88 -5.25 14.85
CA ALA A 229 12.80 -6.37 14.76
C ALA A 229 13.30 -6.77 16.14
N THR A 230 13.32 -8.07 16.43
CA THR A 230 13.81 -8.64 17.68
C THR A 230 14.84 -9.73 17.35
N ASN A 231 16.03 -9.65 18.00
CA ASN A 231 17.10 -10.63 17.85
C ASN A 231 16.99 -11.69 18.93
N THR A 232 17.12 -12.94 18.55
CA THR A 232 17.35 -14.07 19.45
C THR A 232 18.71 -14.63 19.12
N LEU A 233 19.67 -14.43 20.03
CA LEU A 233 21.03 -14.93 19.94
C LEU A 233 21.12 -16.35 20.57
N PRO A 234 22.11 -17.16 20.18
CA PRO A 234 22.41 -18.40 20.87
C PRO A 234 22.90 -18.15 22.30
N ALA A 235 22.90 -19.18 23.13
CA ALA A 235 23.39 -19.08 24.50
C ALA A 235 24.90 -18.75 24.56
N ASP A 236 25.65 -19.23 23.57
CA ASP A 236 27.09 -18.92 23.40
C ASP A 236 27.27 -17.92 22.26
N THR A 237 27.86 -16.77 22.58
CA THR A 237 28.15 -15.68 21.64
C THR A 237 29.65 -15.35 21.61
N GLU A 238 30.49 -16.21 22.18
CA GLU A 238 31.95 -16.04 22.23
C GLU A 238 32.67 -17.12 21.44
N PHE A 239 33.48 -16.73 20.47
CA PHE A 239 34.39 -17.62 19.74
C PHE A 239 35.70 -17.76 20.50
N ASN A 240 36.11 -18.99 20.77
CA ASN A 240 37.29 -19.32 21.62
C ASN A 240 38.36 -20.04 20.82
N ASN A 241 39.58 -19.47 20.74
CA ASN A 241 40.77 -20.10 20.15
C ASN A 241 41.88 -20.29 21.16
#